data_1b4cecf324cef2f7a343c45dfcd9d084
#
_entry.id   1b4cecf324cef2f7a343c45dfcd9d084
#
_cell.length_a   1.000
_cell.length_b   1.000
_cell.length_c   1.000
_cell.angle_alpha   90.00
_cell.angle_beta   90.00
_cell.angle_gamma   90.00
#
_symmetry.space_group_name_H-M   'P 1'
#
loop_
_entity.id
_entity.type
_entity.pdbx_description
1 polymer ?
#
loop_
_entity_poly.entity_id
_entity_poly.type
_entity_poly.pdbx_seq_one_letter_code
_entity_poly.pdbx_strand_id
1 'polypeptide(L)'
;ARQVLELPSGVTAEQALPFGRPINGLTVMTKRCIFTPDKGFLGEAGCPECRREIGEALFDSLEDWMPARTDNFTCPECGHEDDINGFLFLQPCAFSNLGFIFNNWDGAYFKADFLAQFAERLGQPVRLVQVRY
;
A
#
# COMPACT_ATOMS: atom_id res chain seq x y z
N ALA A 1 -12.46 17.97 1.94
CA ALA A 1 -12.99 16.61 2.17
C ALA A 1 -13.85 16.13 1.01
N ARG A 2 -14.79 16.93 0.53
CA ARG A 2 -15.69 16.54 -0.58
C ARG A 2 -14.98 16.27 -1.90
N GLN A 3 -13.76 16.77 -2.09
CA GLN A 3 -12.98 16.53 -3.29
C GLN A 3 -12.21 15.21 -3.22
N VAL A 4 -11.97 14.69 -2.03
CA VAL A 4 -11.14 13.53 -1.78
C VAL A 4 -11.96 12.31 -1.37
N LEU A 5 -12.99 12.53 -0.55
CA LEU A 5 -13.78 11.45 0.05
C LEU A 5 -15.18 11.39 -0.55
N GLU A 6 -15.63 10.18 -0.84
CA GLU A 6 -17.02 9.88 -1.19
C GLU A 6 -17.71 9.37 0.07
N LEU A 7 -18.54 10.20 0.68
CA LEU A 7 -19.16 9.89 1.95
C LEU A 7 -20.54 9.25 1.75
N PRO A 8 -20.83 8.13 2.46
CA PRO A 8 -22.16 7.55 2.45
C PRO A 8 -23.21 8.52 3.00
N SER A 9 -24.46 8.30 2.65
CA SER A 9 -25.58 9.08 3.20
C SER A 9 -25.60 8.95 4.74
N GLY A 10 -25.69 10.09 5.42
CA GLY A 10 -25.69 10.14 6.88
C GLY A 10 -24.31 10.22 7.54
N VAL A 11 -23.22 10.10 6.75
CA VAL A 11 -21.86 10.29 7.25
C VAL A 11 -21.42 11.71 6.92
N THR A 12 -20.99 12.45 7.95
CA THR A 12 -20.46 13.81 7.76
C THR A 12 -18.95 13.78 7.56
N ALA A 13 -18.40 14.85 7.00
CA ALA A 13 -16.95 14.99 6.86
C ALA A 13 -16.23 14.89 8.20
N GLU A 14 -16.85 15.42 9.27
CA GLU A 14 -16.30 15.37 10.61
C GLU A 14 -16.19 13.96 11.17
N GLN A 15 -17.09 13.07 10.77
CA GLN A 15 -17.05 11.66 11.18
C GLN A 15 -15.96 10.88 10.44
N ALA A 16 -15.70 11.24 9.19
CA ALA A 16 -14.72 10.56 8.35
C ALA A 16 -13.30 11.11 8.52
N LEU A 17 -13.17 12.36 8.95
CA LEU A 17 -11.88 13.03 9.07
C LEU A 17 -11.39 13.00 10.53
N PRO A 18 -10.06 13.08 10.73
CA PRO A 18 -9.44 12.84 12.03
C PRO A 18 -9.36 14.08 12.93
N PHE A 19 -10.26 15.04 12.80
CA PHE A 19 -10.14 16.32 13.49
C PHE A 19 -10.12 16.22 15.02
N GLY A 20 -10.80 15.23 15.58
CA GLY A 20 -10.83 15.02 17.02
C GLY A 20 -9.74 14.09 17.56
N ARG A 21 -8.83 13.65 16.71
CA ARG A 21 -7.80 12.70 17.10
C ARG A 21 -6.46 13.40 17.33
N PRO A 22 -5.62 12.88 18.26
CA PRO A 22 -4.34 13.51 18.56
C PRO A 22 -3.34 13.43 17.40
N ILE A 23 -3.43 12.40 16.56
CA ILE A 23 -2.60 12.24 15.37
C ILE A 23 -3.50 12.34 14.15
N ASN A 24 -3.29 13.38 13.35
CA ASN A 24 -4.01 13.59 12.11
C ASN A 24 -3.10 14.27 11.08
N GLY A 25 -3.61 14.44 9.86
CA GLY A 25 -2.89 15.10 8.79
C GLY A 25 -2.17 14.12 7.87
N LEU A 26 -1.31 14.65 7.03
CA LEU A 26 -0.60 13.92 5.99
C LEU A 26 0.88 13.83 6.34
N THR A 27 1.41 12.62 6.33
CA THR A 27 2.84 12.36 6.46
C THR A 27 3.38 11.91 5.12
N VAL A 28 4.49 12.51 4.68
CA VAL A 28 5.16 12.14 3.43
C VAL A 28 6.45 11.38 3.75
N MET A 29 6.57 10.18 3.19
CA MET A 29 7.75 9.33 3.33
C MET A 29 8.55 9.42 2.04
N THR A 30 9.78 9.93 2.11
CA THR A 30 10.65 10.13 0.94
C THR A 30 11.77 9.10 0.85
N LYS A 31 11.73 8.08 1.68
CA LYS A 31 12.67 6.95 1.68
C LYS A 31 11.93 5.67 1.30
N ARG A 32 12.68 4.60 1.04
CA ARG A 32 12.06 3.30 0.84
C ARG A 32 11.16 2.96 2.02
N CYS A 33 9.95 2.58 1.71
CA CYS A 33 8.94 2.27 2.71
C CYS A 33 8.11 1.06 2.30
N ILE A 34 7.66 0.35 3.31
CA ILE A 34 6.84 -0.84 3.16
C ILE A 34 5.54 -0.57 3.91
N PHE A 35 4.42 -0.75 3.21
CA PHE A 35 3.10 -0.64 3.81
C PHE A 35 2.42 -1.99 3.77
N THR A 36 2.07 -2.51 4.94
CA THR A 36 1.34 -3.76 5.10
C THR A 36 0.14 -3.54 6.00
N PRO A 37 -0.96 -4.31 5.82
CA PRO A 37 -2.03 -4.33 6.81
C PRO A 37 -1.46 -4.80 8.14
N ASP A 38 -1.88 -4.20 9.23
CA ASP A 38 -1.24 -4.45 10.52
C ASP A 38 -1.77 -5.70 11.21
N LYS A 39 -3.02 -5.66 11.67
CA LYS A 39 -3.59 -6.79 12.39
C LYS A 39 -4.01 -7.92 11.45
N GLY A 40 -3.62 -9.15 11.81
CA GLY A 40 -3.98 -10.33 11.04
C GLY A 40 -3.23 -10.46 9.73
N PHE A 41 -2.13 -9.75 9.57
CA PHE A 41 -1.30 -9.87 8.38
C PHE A 41 -0.52 -11.19 8.41
N LEU A 42 -0.77 -12.04 7.40
CA LEU A 42 -0.21 -13.38 7.34
C LEU A 42 1.03 -13.50 6.45
N GLY A 43 1.36 -12.45 5.70
CA GLY A 43 2.51 -12.48 4.82
C GLY A 43 2.35 -13.43 3.64
N GLU A 44 1.14 -13.61 3.16
CA GLU A 44 0.87 -14.51 2.03
C GLU A 44 1.07 -13.78 0.70
N ALA A 45 1.88 -14.39 -0.16
CA ALA A 45 2.14 -13.86 -1.50
C ALA A 45 2.25 -15.00 -2.49
N GLY A 46 1.86 -14.74 -3.74
CA GLY A 46 1.89 -15.72 -4.81
C GLY A 46 2.61 -15.21 -6.04
N CYS A 47 3.17 -16.13 -6.82
CA CYS A 47 3.76 -15.83 -8.10
C CYS A 47 2.68 -15.74 -9.18
N PRO A 48 2.64 -14.68 -10.02
CA PRO A 48 1.64 -14.59 -11.08
C PRO A 48 1.84 -15.61 -12.19
N GLU A 49 3.03 -16.19 -12.32
CA GLU A 49 3.34 -17.17 -13.37
C GLU A 49 3.04 -18.61 -12.92
N CYS A 50 3.65 -19.07 -11.81
CA CYS A 50 3.47 -20.44 -11.36
C CYS A 50 2.36 -20.63 -10.35
N ARG A 51 1.80 -19.55 -9.83
CA ARG A 51 0.68 -19.55 -8.87
C ARG A 51 0.99 -20.22 -7.53
N ARG A 52 2.26 -20.41 -7.20
CA ARG A 52 2.66 -21.00 -5.92
C ARG A 52 2.78 -19.95 -4.84
N GLU A 53 2.58 -20.38 -3.59
CA GLU A 53 2.77 -19.54 -2.42
C GLU A 53 4.27 -19.32 -2.17
N ILE A 54 4.70 -18.07 -2.17
CA ILE A 54 6.12 -17.70 -2.05
C ILE A 54 6.34 -16.58 -1.02
N GLY A 55 5.39 -16.38 -0.11
CA GLY A 55 5.43 -15.24 0.82
C GLY A 55 6.65 -15.22 1.72
N GLU A 56 7.06 -16.37 2.27
CA GLU A 56 8.24 -16.44 3.13
C GLU A 56 9.50 -15.95 2.39
N ALA A 57 9.74 -16.47 1.21
CA ALA A 57 10.90 -16.08 0.41
C ALA A 57 10.82 -14.61 -0.02
N LEU A 58 9.62 -14.14 -0.38
CA LEU A 58 9.43 -12.76 -0.79
C LEU A 58 9.72 -11.80 0.35
N PHE A 59 9.17 -12.03 1.53
CA PHE A 59 9.37 -11.15 2.68
C PHE A 59 10.80 -11.25 3.24
N ASP A 60 11.45 -12.40 3.14
CA ASP A 60 12.88 -12.51 3.47
C ASP A 60 13.75 -11.68 2.53
N SER A 61 13.35 -11.55 1.26
CA SER A 61 14.10 -10.75 0.27
C SER A 61 14.13 -9.26 0.60
N LEU A 62 13.28 -8.80 1.50
CA LEU A 62 13.26 -7.38 1.88
C LEU A 62 14.56 -6.93 2.54
N GLU A 63 15.38 -7.84 3.03
CA GLU A 63 16.71 -7.52 3.53
C GLU A 63 17.61 -6.93 2.44
N ASP A 64 17.40 -7.31 1.18
CA ASP A 64 18.12 -6.74 0.04
C ASP A 64 17.35 -5.57 -0.58
N TRP A 65 16.02 -5.61 -0.51
CA TRP A 65 15.18 -4.56 -1.09
C TRP A 65 15.30 -3.24 -0.30
N MET A 66 15.29 -3.28 1.03
CA MET A 66 15.34 -2.06 1.86
C MET A 66 16.59 -1.21 1.61
N PRO A 67 17.81 -1.77 1.51
CA PRO A 67 18.99 -0.98 1.19
C PRO A 67 19.14 -0.65 -0.30
N ALA A 68 18.10 -0.88 -1.11
CA ALA A 68 18.06 -0.57 -2.53
C ALA A 68 19.08 -1.35 -3.38
N ARG A 69 19.41 -2.57 -2.96
CA ARG A 69 20.27 -3.46 -3.76
C ARG A 69 19.53 -3.98 -5.00
N THR A 70 18.21 -4.10 -4.89
CA THR A 70 17.34 -4.52 -5.98
C THR A 70 15.95 -3.95 -5.80
N ASP A 71 15.22 -3.76 -6.91
CA ASP A 71 13.79 -3.43 -6.88
C ASP A 71 12.94 -4.67 -7.17
N ASN A 72 13.56 -5.75 -7.60
CA ASN A 72 12.90 -6.94 -8.10
C ASN A 72 12.95 -8.08 -7.12
N PHE A 73 12.04 -9.03 -7.32
CA PHE A 73 12.04 -10.32 -6.66
C PHE A 73 11.97 -11.43 -7.71
N THR A 74 12.73 -12.50 -7.48
CA THR A 74 12.73 -13.67 -8.35
C THR A 74 12.05 -14.83 -7.66
N CYS A 75 11.01 -15.40 -8.28
CA CYS A 75 10.31 -16.55 -7.73
C CYS A 75 11.25 -17.74 -7.59
N PRO A 76 11.38 -18.33 -6.40
CA PRO A 76 12.25 -19.48 -6.20
C PRO A 76 11.72 -20.77 -6.84
N GLU A 77 10.44 -20.79 -7.23
CA GLU A 77 9.80 -21.97 -7.79
C GLU A 77 9.91 -22.05 -9.31
N CYS A 78 9.75 -20.90 -10.01
CA CYS A 78 9.76 -20.90 -11.48
C CYS A 78 10.77 -19.95 -12.12
N GLY A 79 11.46 -19.11 -11.31
CA GLY A 79 12.45 -18.17 -11.81
C GLY A 79 11.87 -16.89 -12.41
N HIS A 80 10.57 -16.66 -12.31
CA HIS A 80 9.97 -15.42 -12.78
C HIS A 80 10.52 -14.23 -11.97
N GLU A 81 11.07 -13.24 -12.68
CA GLU A 81 11.57 -12.01 -12.07
C GLU A 81 10.70 -10.83 -12.46
N ASP A 82 10.33 -10.03 -11.47
CA ASP A 82 9.54 -8.80 -11.68
C ASP A 82 9.78 -7.86 -10.51
N ASP A 83 9.38 -6.60 -10.68
CA ASP A 83 9.29 -5.67 -9.55
C ASP A 83 8.53 -6.33 -8.41
N ILE A 84 8.95 -6.08 -7.18
CA ILE A 84 8.34 -6.74 -6.02
C ILE A 84 6.83 -6.48 -5.93
N ASN A 85 6.36 -5.32 -6.40
CA ASN A 85 4.93 -5.01 -6.46
C ASN A 85 4.16 -5.78 -7.53
N GLY A 86 4.86 -6.45 -8.44
CA GLY A 86 4.24 -7.27 -9.49
C GLY A 86 3.77 -8.64 -9.04
N PHE A 87 4.08 -9.02 -7.80
CA PHE A 87 3.63 -10.29 -7.23
C PHE A 87 2.24 -10.16 -6.62
N LEU A 88 1.59 -11.29 -6.39
CA LEU A 88 0.22 -11.33 -5.88
C LEU A 88 0.23 -11.34 -4.36
N PHE A 89 -0.53 -10.44 -3.75
CA PHE A 89 -0.65 -10.36 -2.30
C PHE A 89 -2.10 -10.62 -1.92
N LEU A 90 -2.32 -11.58 -1.04
CA LEU A 90 -3.66 -11.88 -0.53
C LEU A 90 -4.20 -10.68 0.24
N GLN A 91 -3.37 -10.08 1.08
CA GLN A 91 -3.66 -8.82 1.77
C GLN A 91 -2.82 -7.73 1.12
N PRO A 92 -3.45 -6.61 0.67
CA PRO A 92 -2.71 -5.59 -0.09
C PRO A 92 -1.50 -5.04 0.64
N CYS A 93 -0.36 -5.09 -0.01
CA CYS A 93 0.91 -4.52 0.44
C CYS A 93 1.45 -3.58 -0.63
N ALA A 94 2.26 -2.64 -0.22
CA ALA A 94 2.91 -1.72 -1.14
C ALA A 94 4.36 -1.49 -0.73
N PHE A 95 5.22 -1.44 -1.73
CA PHE A 95 6.66 -1.25 -1.58
C PHE A 95 7.06 -0.08 -2.46
N SER A 96 7.60 0.98 -1.87
CA SER A 96 7.81 2.23 -2.60
C SER A 96 8.99 3.02 -2.09
N ASN A 97 9.47 3.95 -2.91
CA ASN A 97 10.44 4.98 -2.53
C ASN A 97 9.76 6.27 -2.09
N LEU A 98 8.43 6.32 -2.20
CA LEU A 98 7.63 7.48 -1.82
C LEU A 98 6.30 6.99 -1.28
N GLY A 99 5.95 7.47 -0.09
CA GLY A 99 4.69 7.11 0.54
C GLY A 99 3.98 8.31 1.12
N PHE A 100 2.67 8.25 1.12
CA PHE A 100 1.80 9.29 1.70
C PHE A 100 0.89 8.61 2.73
N ILE A 101 0.99 9.06 3.98
CA ILE A 101 0.21 8.49 5.08
C ILE A 101 -0.85 9.50 5.48
N PHE A 102 -2.11 9.12 5.28
CA PHE A 102 -3.26 9.89 5.75
C PHE A 102 -3.60 9.39 7.15
N ASN A 103 -3.07 10.08 8.16
CA ASN A 103 -3.16 9.65 9.56
C ASN A 103 -4.61 9.72 10.06
N ASN A 104 -5.15 8.59 10.49
CA ASN A 104 -6.49 8.44 11.05
C ASN A 104 -7.63 8.83 10.09
N TRP A 105 -7.38 8.88 8.80
CA TRP A 105 -8.42 9.03 7.78
C TRP A 105 -9.01 7.66 7.47
N ASP A 106 -10.30 7.62 7.14
CA ASP A 106 -10.91 6.38 6.71
C ASP A 106 -10.73 6.23 5.20
N GLY A 107 -9.78 5.35 4.83
CA GLY A 107 -9.44 5.11 3.42
C GLY A 107 -10.56 4.47 2.61
N ALA A 108 -11.56 3.87 3.27
CA ALA A 108 -12.71 3.29 2.57
C ALA A 108 -13.56 4.35 1.86
N TYR A 109 -13.43 5.61 2.26
CA TYR A 109 -14.19 6.71 1.67
C TYR A 109 -13.43 7.47 0.58
N PHE A 110 -12.20 7.11 0.27
CA PHE A 110 -11.48 7.78 -0.80
C PHE A 110 -12.14 7.55 -2.15
N LYS A 111 -12.34 8.64 -2.90
CA LYS A 111 -12.90 8.56 -4.25
C LYS A 111 -11.91 7.90 -5.21
N ALA A 112 -12.41 7.05 -6.10
CA ALA A 112 -11.58 6.45 -7.13
C ALA A 112 -10.93 7.52 -8.02
N ASP A 113 -11.65 8.58 -8.35
CA ASP A 113 -11.12 9.70 -9.14
C ASP A 113 -9.96 10.40 -8.44
N PHE A 114 -10.00 10.54 -7.12
CA PHE A 114 -8.90 11.12 -6.36
C PHE A 114 -7.63 10.29 -6.49
N LEU A 115 -7.73 8.98 -6.36
CA LEU A 115 -6.58 8.08 -6.48
C LEU A 115 -6.01 8.10 -7.89
N ALA A 116 -6.88 8.14 -8.91
CA ALA A 116 -6.46 8.22 -10.31
C ALA A 116 -5.74 9.53 -10.61
N GLN A 117 -6.26 10.66 -10.14
CA GLN A 117 -5.63 11.97 -10.31
C GLN A 117 -4.31 12.06 -9.55
N PHE A 118 -4.25 11.44 -8.38
CA PHE A 118 -3.03 11.39 -7.57
C PHE A 118 -1.92 10.63 -8.32
N ALA A 119 -2.25 9.47 -8.89
CA ALA A 119 -1.33 8.69 -9.70
C ALA A 119 -0.87 9.47 -10.95
N GLU A 120 -1.79 10.15 -11.62
CA GLU A 120 -1.48 10.94 -12.81
C GLU A 120 -0.51 12.07 -12.50
N ARG A 121 -0.72 12.79 -11.41
CA ARG A 121 0.15 13.90 -11.01
C ARG A 121 1.54 13.44 -10.58
N LEU A 122 1.63 12.26 -9.98
CA LEU A 122 2.91 11.65 -9.63
C LEU A 122 3.62 11.06 -10.85
N GLY A 123 2.88 10.80 -11.95
CA GLY A 123 3.41 10.10 -13.10
C GLY A 123 3.70 8.63 -12.84
N GLN A 124 3.11 8.05 -11.80
CA GLN A 124 3.35 6.67 -11.38
C GLN A 124 2.08 6.07 -10.78
N PRO A 125 1.91 4.74 -10.89
CA PRO A 125 0.78 4.08 -10.25
C PRO A 125 0.87 4.19 -8.73
N VAL A 126 -0.29 4.24 -8.09
CA VAL A 126 -0.39 4.26 -6.63
C VAL A 126 -1.20 3.06 -6.13
N ARG A 127 -0.94 2.65 -4.91
CA ARG A 127 -1.68 1.59 -4.24
C ARG A 127 -2.13 2.07 -2.87
N LEU A 128 -3.40 1.87 -2.58
CA LEU A 128 -3.96 2.20 -1.28
C LEU A 128 -3.82 0.99 -0.35
N VAL A 129 -3.19 1.20 0.80
CA VAL A 129 -3.08 0.19 1.86
C VAL A 129 -3.75 0.76 3.10
N GLN A 130 -4.73 0.03 3.62
CA GLN A 130 -5.40 0.39 4.87
C GLN A 130 -4.73 -0.31 6.03
N VAL A 131 -4.32 0.47 7.02
CA VAL A 131 -3.69 -0.06 8.23
C VAL A 131 -4.57 0.34 9.41
N ARG A 132 -4.94 -0.63 10.23
CA ARG A 132 -5.74 -0.41 11.45
C ARG A 132 -5.00 -0.99 12.64
N TYR A 133 -4.81 -0.16 13.63
CA TYR A 133 -4.15 -0.52 14.87
C TYR A 133 -5.15 -0.85 15.97
#